data_0743e0838a2bae5c1411897c6345f0f5
#
_entry.id   0743e0838a2bae5c1411897c6345f0f5
#
_cell.length_a   1.000
_cell.length_b   1.000
_cell.length_c   1.000
_cell.angle_alpha   90.00
_cell.angle_beta   90.00
_cell.angle_gamma   90.00
#
_symmetry.space_group_name_H-M   'P 1'
#
loop_
_entity.id
_entity.type
_entity.pdbx_description
1 polymer ?
#
loop_
_entity_poly.entity_id
_entity_poly.type
_entity_poly.pdbx_seq_one_letter_code
_entity_poly.pdbx_strand_id
1 'polypeptide(L)'
;RTERIQEGVERLIFTAGTSTLPYIQENEKIISEASMILETPSANILQKLQETVNELRELRRRYRSFIKIAAKYRAKELLSKSLEFDKLRIYISREREDDREYVFAISDELIGPPQPKCFIAVYGGEKPSILIVCNEEAQNLGLHAGELASKIASRIGGRAGGQKKLGQGVLQNDVDEEALGKIVLEAIREILKS
;
A
#
# COMPACT_ATOMS: atom_id res chain seq x y z
N ARG A 1 14.26 33.79 -18.64
CA ARG A 1 14.84 32.91 -17.60
C ARG A 1 16.06 32.18 -18.15
N THR A 2 16.96 31.76 -17.29
CA THR A 2 18.06 30.84 -17.60
C THR A 2 17.76 29.43 -17.09
N GLU A 3 18.18 28.45 -17.89
CA GLU A 3 18.09 27.02 -17.51
C GLU A 3 19.49 26.41 -17.67
N ARG A 4 19.99 25.78 -16.62
CA ARG A 4 21.24 25.04 -16.68
C ARG A 4 21.00 23.71 -17.38
N ILE A 5 21.68 23.47 -18.51
CA ILE A 5 21.55 22.26 -19.33
C ILE A 5 22.58 21.21 -18.85
N GLN A 6 23.82 21.64 -18.67
CA GLN A 6 24.94 20.83 -18.18
C GLN A 6 26.00 21.74 -17.55
N GLU A 7 27.05 21.15 -17.03
CA GLU A 7 28.14 21.93 -16.45
C GLU A 7 28.77 22.88 -17.50
N GLY A 8 28.75 24.18 -17.18
CA GLY A 8 29.27 25.24 -18.09
C GLY A 8 28.36 25.64 -19.25
N VAL A 9 27.15 25.07 -19.40
CA VAL A 9 26.20 25.42 -20.48
C VAL A 9 24.87 25.85 -19.89
N GLU A 10 24.49 27.10 -20.17
CA GLU A 10 23.20 27.67 -19.78
C GLU A 10 22.40 28.02 -21.03
N ARG A 11 21.09 27.75 -20.99
CA ARG A 11 20.11 28.16 -22.01
C ARG A 11 19.44 29.42 -21.53
N LEU A 12 19.50 30.44 -22.34
CA LEU A 12 18.72 31.67 -22.17
C LEU A 12 17.39 31.55 -22.92
N ILE A 13 16.28 31.65 -22.20
CA ILE A 13 14.91 31.67 -22.75
C ILE A 13 14.36 33.09 -22.59
N PHE A 14 14.01 33.74 -23.71
CA PHE A 14 13.42 35.07 -23.70
C PHE A 14 12.32 35.18 -24.75
N THR A 15 11.40 36.12 -24.54
CA THR A 15 10.36 36.51 -25.49
C THR A 15 10.51 37.98 -25.80
N ALA A 16 10.20 38.37 -27.03
CA ALA A 16 10.25 39.78 -27.48
C ALA A 16 9.12 40.07 -28.48
N GLY A 17 8.73 41.34 -28.56
CA GLY A 17 7.70 41.79 -29.50
C GLY A 17 6.32 41.24 -29.18
N THR A 18 5.56 40.90 -30.21
CA THR A 18 4.15 40.46 -30.11
C THR A 18 3.95 39.11 -29.39
N SER A 19 4.99 38.27 -29.32
CA SER A 19 4.94 36.99 -28.60
C SER A 19 5.00 37.12 -27.08
N THR A 20 5.36 38.29 -26.56
CA THR A 20 5.47 38.53 -25.11
C THR A 20 4.09 38.57 -24.45
N LEU A 21 3.10 39.17 -25.09
CA LEU A 21 1.77 39.30 -24.51
C LEU A 21 1.06 37.94 -24.28
N PRO A 22 0.99 37.03 -25.26
CA PRO A 22 0.44 35.70 -25.05
C PRO A 22 1.15 34.91 -23.93
N TYR A 23 2.47 35.04 -23.83
CA TYR A 23 3.25 34.40 -22.78
C TYR A 23 2.89 34.92 -21.38
N ILE A 24 2.70 36.22 -21.24
CA ILE A 24 2.25 36.82 -19.96
C ILE A 24 0.83 36.36 -19.64
N GLN A 25 -0.08 36.39 -20.60
CA GLN A 25 -1.46 35.96 -20.41
C GLN A 25 -1.57 34.49 -19.96
N GLU A 26 -0.76 33.60 -20.54
CA GLU A 26 -0.72 32.19 -20.12
C GLU A 26 -0.22 32.03 -18.68
N ASN A 27 0.84 32.77 -18.29
CA ASN A 27 1.31 32.74 -16.91
C ASN A 27 0.27 33.28 -15.92
N GLU A 28 -0.39 34.39 -16.27
CA GLU A 28 -1.46 34.96 -15.46
C GLU A 28 -2.64 33.98 -15.27
N LYS A 29 -2.99 33.26 -16.34
CA LYS A 29 -4.01 32.22 -16.28
C LYS A 29 -3.64 31.12 -15.30
N ILE A 30 -2.41 30.57 -15.36
CA ILE A 30 -1.91 29.56 -14.43
C ILE A 30 -1.96 30.06 -12.99
N ILE A 31 -1.54 31.31 -12.74
CA ILE A 31 -1.57 31.93 -11.41
C ILE A 31 -3.01 32.07 -10.92
N SER A 32 -3.92 32.51 -11.78
CA SER A 32 -5.34 32.65 -11.47
C SER A 32 -5.98 31.29 -11.11
N GLU A 33 -5.71 30.25 -11.90
CA GLU A 33 -6.19 28.91 -11.62
C GLU A 33 -5.63 28.35 -10.30
N ALA A 34 -4.34 28.53 -10.04
CA ALA A 34 -3.73 28.16 -8.76
C ALA A 34 -4.35 28.91 -7.57
N SER A 35 -4.63 30.20 -7.75
CA SER A 35 -5.32 31.06 -6.76
C SER A 35 -6.72 30.51 -6.44
N MET A 36 -7.48 30.09 -7.43
CA MET A 36 -8.79 29.47 -7.24
C MET A 36 -8.71 28.12 -6.52
N ILE A 37 -7.79 27.24 -6.93
CA ILE A 37 -7.64 25.92 -6.30
C ILE A 37 -7.21 26.03 -4.83
N LEU A 38 -6.32 27.00 -4.53
CA LEU A 38 -5.82 27.21 -3.17
C LEU A 38 -6.70 28.13 -2.33
N GLU A 39 -7.79 28.65 -2.91
CA GLU A 39 -8.72 29.58 -2.25
C GLU A 39 -7.97 30.76 -1.59
N THR A 40 -7.00 31.34 -2.32
CA THR A 40 -6.15 32.40 -1.77
C THR A 40 -5.81 33.45 -2.83
N PRO A 41 -5.61 34.73 -2.49
CA PRO A 41 -5.15 35.75 -3.43
C PRO A 41 -3.80 35.37 -4.06
N SER A 42 -3.58 35.77 -5.32
CA SER A 42 -2.37 35.46 -6.09
C SER A 42 -1.06 35.80 -5.35
N ALA A 43 -1.06 36.88 -4.61
CA ALA A 43 0.11 37.31 -3.81
C ALA A 43 0.50 36.30 -2.71
N ASN A 44 -0.43 35.48 -2.24
CA ASN A 44 -0.25 34.57 -1.10
C ASN A 44 -0.12 33.09 -1.55
N ILE A 45 -0.12 32.80 -2.85
CA ILE A 45 -0.09 31.43 -3.37
C ILE A 45 1.08 30.62 -2.78
N LEU A 46 2.29 31.17 -2.79
CA LEU A 46 3.49 30.49 -2.32
C LEU A 46 3.41 30.15 -0.83
N GLN A 47 2.92 31.11 -0.04
CA GLN A 47 2.72 30.89 1.40
C GLN A 47 1.69 29.78 1.64
N LYS A 48 0.52 29.89 1.00
CA LYS A 48 -0.55 28.90 1.14
C LYS A 48 -0.12 27.50 0.69
N LEU A 49 0.63 27.42 -0.42
CA LEU A 49 1.20 26.15 -0.89
C LEU A 49 2.15 25.53 0.15
N GLN A 50 3.02 26.36 0.75
CA GLN A 50 3.96 25.90 1.78
C GLN A 50 3.20 25.39 3.02
N GLU A 51 2.18 26.10 3.47
CA GLU A 51 1.32 25.70 4.57
C GLU A 51 0.63 24.36 4.28
N THR A 52 -0.01 24.23 3.10
CA THR A 52 -0.71 23.02 2.69
C THR A 52 0.23 21.81 2.60
N VAL A 53 1.43 21.99 2.06
CA VAL A 53 2.43 20.90 1.99
C VAL A 53 2.88 20.49 3.40
N ASN A 54 3.08 21.42 4.30
CA ASN A 54 3.48 21.12 5.68
C ASN A 54 2.36 20.41 6.45
N GLU A 55 1.12 20.86 6.29
CA GLU A 55 -0.06 20.23 6.87
C GLU A 55 -0.24 18.80 6.36
N LEU A 56 -0.09 18.57 5.05
CA LEU A 56 -0.14 17.23 4.46
C LEU A 56 0.95 16.31 5.03
N ARG A 57 2.17 16.81 5.23
CA ARG A 57 3.26 16.03 5.84
C ARG A 57 2.94 15.65 7.28
N GLU A 58 2.37 16.58 8.04
CA GLU A 58 1.99 16.32 9.42
C GLU A 58 0.83 15.34 9.52
N LEU A 59 -0.21 15.49 8.69
CA LEU A 59 -1.33 14.55 8.61
C LEU A 59 -0.85 13.14 8.28
N ARG A 60 0.04 12.98 7.30
CA ARG A 60 0.64 11.68 6.96
C ARG A 60 1.42 11.08 8.12
N ARG A 61 2.16 11.90 8.89
CA ARG A 61 2.89 11.43 10.07
C ARG A 61 1.93 10.94 11.16
N ARG A 62 0.88 11.72 11.46
CA ARG A 62 -0.15 11.36 12.43
C ARG A 62 -0.89 10.08 12.00
N TYR A 63 -1.28 10.01 10.74
CA TYR A 63 -1.94 8.84 10.17
C TYR A 63 -1.12 7.56 10.36
N ARG A 64 0.17 7.57 10.03
CA ARG A 64 1.06 6.43 10.26
C ARG A 64 1.19 6.04 11.74
N SER A 65 1.14 7.01 12.64
CA SER A 65 1.12 6.73 14.07
C SER A 65 -0.16 6.01 14.50
N PHE A 66 -1.31 6.46 14.01
CA PHE A 66 -2.59 5.80 14.29
C PHE A 66 -2.66 4.39 13.69
N ILE A 67 -2.18 4.20 12.46
CA ILE A 67 -2.08 2.87 11.84
C ILE A 67 -1.29 1.90 12.72
N LYS A 68 -0.12 2.31 13.21
CA LYS A 68 0.69 1.44 14.09
C LYS A 68 -0.04 1.04 15.37
N ILE A 69 -0.75 1.98 15.98
CA ILE A 69 -1.52 1.69 17.19
C ILE A 69 -2.68 0.72 16.87
N ALA A 70 -3.45 1.00 15.83
CA ALA A 70 -4.56 0.15 15.40
C ALA A 70 -4.08 -1.26 15.02
N ALA A 71 -2.99 -1.35 14.24
CA ALA A 71 -2.38 -2.61 13.84
C ALA A 71 -1.95 -3.46 15.04
N LYS A 72 -1.37 -2.83 16.07
CA LYS A 72 -0.97 -3.52 17.30
C LYS A 72 -2.17 -4.12 18.07
N TYR A 73 -3.30 -3.41 18.11
CA TYR A 73 -4.51 -3.95 18.72
C TYR A 73 -5.09 -5.09 17.89
N ARG A 74 -5.15 -4.92 16.56
CA ARG A 74 -5.64 -5.97 15.66
C ARG A 74 -4.75 -7.22 15.69
N ALA A 75 -3.43 -7.05 15.71
CA ALA A 75 -2.48 -8.14 15.85
C ALA A 75 -2.71 -8.94 17.14
N LYS A 76 -2.95 -8.27 18.28
CA LYS A 76 -3.28 -8.96 19.54
C LYS A 76 -4.54 -9.82 19.44
N GLU A 77 -5.56 -9.34 18.76
CA GLU A 77 -6.78 -10.11 18.51
C GLU A 77 -6.47 -11.35 17.65
N LEU A 78 -5.72 -11.17 16.56
CA LEU A 78 -5.35 -12.25 15.66
C LEU A 78 -4.43 -13.30 16.31
N LEU A 79 -3.61 -12.90 17.27
CA LEU A 79 -2.81 -13.85 18.05
C LEU A 79 -3.68 -14.87 18.79
N SER A 80 -4.84 -14.46 19.31
CA SER A 80 -5.78 -15.35 20.00
C SER A 80 -6.60 -16.24 19.06
N LYS A 81 -6.69 -15.88 17.79
CA LYS A 81 -7.45 -16.59 16.75
C LYS A 81 -6.55 -17.35 15.75
N SER A 82 -5.24 -17.47 16.06
CA SER A 82 -4.30 -18.12 15.17
C SER A 82 -4.66 -19.57 14.90
N LEU A 83 -4.51 -19.99 13.64
CA LEU A 83 -4.60 -21.40 13.26
C LEU A 83 -3.20 -22.01 13.29
N GLU A 84 -3.13 -23.31 13.64
CA GLU A 84 -1.88 -24.06 13.63
C GLU A 84 -1.98 -25.20 12.62
N PHE A 85 -0.96 -25.30 11.78
CA PHE A 85 -0.79 -26.42 10.86
C PHE A 85 0.63 -26.96 11.01
N ASP A 86 0.78 -28.12 11.62
CA ASP A 86 2.06 -28.70 12.06
C ASP A 86 2.85 -27.68 12.91
N LYS A 87 3.99 -27.19 12.40
CA LYS A 87 4.83 -26.19 13.06
C LYS A 87 4.53 -24.75 12.61
N LEU A 88 3.64 -24.59 11.61
CA LEU A 88 3.32 -23.30 11.01
C LEU A 88 2.16 -22.64 11.76
N ARG A 89 2.35 -21.42 12.22
CA ARG A 89 1.30 -20.58 12.75
C ARG A 89 0.76 -19.66 11.69
N ILE A 90 -0.57 -19.65 11.52
CA ILE A 90 -1.26 -18.96 10.46
C ILE A 90 -2.19 -17.91 11.07
N TYR A 91 -2.07 -16.67 10.60
CA TYR A 91 -2.94 -15.57 10.98
C TYR A 91 -3.78 -15.17 9.77
N ILE A 92 -5.09 -15.11 9.94
CA ILE A 92 -6.03 -14.77 8.88
C ILE A 92 -6.79 -13.53 9.30
N SER A 93 -6.92 -12.58 8.39
CA SER A 93 -7.64 -11.32 8.62
C SER A 93 -8.50 -10.94 7.43
N ARG A 94 -9.70 -10.44 7.71
CA ARG A 94 -10.55 -9.77 6.73
C ARG A 94 -10.74 -8.33 7.15
N GLU A 95 -10.13 -7.40 6.40
CA GLU A 95 -10.23 -5.97 6.65
C GLU A 95 -11.13 -5.32 5.58
N ARG A 96 -12.11 -4.52 6.00
CA ARG A 96 -13.05 -3.89 5.07
C ARG A 96 -12.48 -2.67 4.38
N GLU A 97 -11.56 -1.99 5.05
CA GLU A 97 -10.89 -0.80 4.51
C GLU A 97 -9.83 -1.21 3.48
N ASP A 98 -9.77 -0.46 2.38
CA ASP A 98 -8.73 -0.64 1.35
C ASP A 98 -7.46 0.11 1.74
N ASP A 99 -6.90 -0.27 2.86
CA ASP A 99 -5.68 0.32 3.42
C ASP A 99 -4.53 -0.68 3.49
N ARG A 100 -3.76 -0.68 2.44
CA ARG A 100 -2.57 -1.52 2.31
C ARG A 100 -1.52 -1.23 3.41
N GLU A 101 -1.34 0.05 3.81
CA GLU A 101 -0.35 0.43 4.83
C GLU A 101 -0.74 -0.15 6.20
N TYR A 102 -2.03 -0.16 6.50
CA TYR A 102 -2.58 -0.78 7.70
C TYR A 102 -2.36 -2.30 7.74
N VAL A 103 -2.68 -2.99 6.63
CA VAL A 103 -2.51 -4.46 6.54
C VAL A 103 -1.05 -4.87 6.67
N PHE A 104 -0.12 -4.11 6.06
CA PHE A 104 1.32 -4.33 6.27
C PHE A 104 1.74 -4.10 7.72
N ALA A 105 1.23 -3.06 8.37
CA ALA A 105 1.53 -2.81 9.78
C ALA A 105 1.05 -3.94 10.70
N ILE A 106 -0.09 -4.58 10.40
CA ILE A 106 -0.53 -5.80 11.12
C ILE A 106 0.47 -6.94 10.88
N SER A 107 0.91 -7.14 9.64
CA SER A 107 1.87 -8.20 9.34
C SER A 107 3.20 -8.01 10.08
N ASP A 108 3.70 -6.79 10.17
CA ASP A 108 4.94 -6.46 10.88
C ASP A 108 4.86 -6.80 12.38
N GLU A 109 3.70 -6.66 13.00
CA GLU A 109 3.48 -7.03 14.42
C GLU A 109 3.37 -8.55 14.64
N LEU A 110 2.95 -9.32 13.63
CA LEU A 110 2.69 -10.76 13.72
C LEU A 110 3.87 -11.63 13.25
N ILE A 111 4.57 -11.21 12.19
CA ILE A 111 5.52 -12.02 11.43
C ILE A 111 6.97 -11.87 11.94
N GLY A 112 7.17 -11.96 13.25
CA GLY A 112 8.50 -11.98 13.85
C GLY A 112 9.03 -13.41 14.09
N PRO A 113 10.39 -13.60 14.12
CA PRO A 113 10.98 -14.88 14.54
C PRO A 113 10.57 -15.25 15.97
N PRO A 114 10.86 -16.45 16.52
CA PRO A 114 11.63 -17.53 15.88
C PRO A 114 10.78 -18.65 15.26
N GLN A 115 9.46 -18.55 15.27
CA GLN A 115 8.60 -19.64 14.80
C GLN A 115 8.15 -19.42 13.34
N PRO A 116 7.89 -20.50 12.57
CA PRO A 116 7.29 -20.38 11.25
C PRO A 116 5.92 -19.71 11.32
N LYS A 117 5.75 -18.60 10.60
CA LYS A 117 4.53 -17.78 10.61
C LYS A 117 4.13 -17.34 9.22
N CYS A 118 2.83 -17.35 8.98
CA CYS A 118 2.24 -16.84 7.75
C CYS A 118 1.04 -15.96 8.12
N PHE A 119 1.00 -14.75 7.55
CA PHE A 119 -0.12 -13.84 7.65
C PHE A 119 -0.82 -13.74 6.31
N ILE A 120 -2.12 -13.92 6.30
CA ILE A 120 -2.98 -13.83 5.13
C ILE A 120 -4.07 -12.81 5.42
N ALA A 121 -4.15 -11.77 4.62
CA ALA A 121 -5.19 -10.77 4.70
C ALA A 121 -5.93 -10.62 3.38
N VAL A 122 -7.25 -10.55 3.46
CA VAL A 122 -8.10 -10.05 2.38
C VAL A 122 -8.62 -8.70 2.84
N TYR A 123 -8.46 -7.65 2.02
CA TYR A 123 -8.80 -6.29 2.40
C TYR A 123 -9.42 -5.50 1.24
N GLY A 124 -10.20 -4.48 1.56
CA GLY A 124 -10.95 -3.68 0.60
C GLY A 124 -12.41 -4.11 0.44
N GLY A 125 -13.15 -3.40 -0.42
CA GLY A 125 -14.59 -3.55 -0.64
C GLY A 125 -14.96 -4.55 -1.75
N GLU A 126 -15.63 -4.06 -2.81
CA GLU A 126 -16.21 -4.90 -3.89
C GLU A 126 -15.19 -5.73 -4.67
N LYS A 127 -13.96 -5.24 -4.81
CA LYS A 127 -12.85 -5.96 -5.45
C LYS A 127 -11.71 -6.05 -4.45
N PRO A 128 -11.80 -6.99 -3.50
CA PRO A 128 -10.82 -7.06 -2.42
C PRO A 128 -9.44 -7.49 -2.95
N SER A 129 -8.43 -6.99 -2.26
CA SER A 129 -7.04 -7.38 -2.46
C SER A 129 -6.66 -8.47 -1.48
N ILE A 130 -5.71 -9.33 -1.88
CA ILE A 130 -5.09 -10.31 -1.00
C ILE A 130 -3.63 -9.95 -0.76
N LEU A 131 -3.19 -10.07 0.49
CA LEU A 131 -1.81 -9.95 0.92
C LEU A 131 -1.42 -11.18 1.73
N ILE A 132 -0.29 -11.78 1.39
CA ILE A 132 0.29 -12.91 2.13
C ILE A 132 1.74 -12.58 2.46
N VAL A 133 2.10 -12.71 3.73
CA VAL A 133 3.48 -12.50 4.21
C VAL A 133 3.93 -13.73 4.98
N CYS A 134 5.09 -14.29 4.58
CA CYS A 134 5.73 -15.43 5.25
C CYS A 134 7.09 -15.01 5.80
N ASN A 135 7.41 -15.38 7.05
CA ASN A 135 8.75 -15.20 7.58
C ASN A 135 9.73 -16.22 6.99
N GLU A 136 11.01 -16.08 7.30
CA GLU A 136 12.06 -16.97 6.79
C GLU A 136 11.87 -18.40 7.25
N GLU A 137 11.43 -18.60 8.47
CA GLU A 137 11.17 -19.93 9.03
C GLU A 137 10.04 -20.65 8.29
N ALA A 138 8.98 -19.94 7.88
CA ALA A 138 7.91 -20.52 7.07
C ALA A 138 8.38 -20.84 5.64
N GLN A 139 9.23 -19.99 5.07
CA GLN A 139 9.85 -20.25 3.76
C GLN A 139 10.77 -21.47 3.79
N ASN A 140 11.51 -21.68 4.89
CA ASN A 140 12.36 -22.86 5.09
C ASN A 140 11.56 -24.16 5.24
N LEU A 141 10.29 -24.09 5.64
CA LEU A 141 9.35 -25.24 5.59
C LEU A 141 8.84 -25.54 4.17
N GLY A 142 9.22 -24.75 3.18
CA GLY A 142 8.75 -24.90 1.80
C GLY A 142 7.56 -24.01 1.44
N LEU A 143 7.09 -23.15 2.33
CA LEU A 143 5.95 -22.27 2.04
C LEU A 143 6.39 -21.11 1.14
N HIS A 144 5.70 -20.93 0.01
CA HIS A 144 5.91 -19.86 -0.95
C HIS A 144 4.71 -18.92 -0.99
N ALA A 145 4.83 -17.69 -0.45
CA ALA A 145 3.71 -16.77 -0.32
C ALA A 145 3.03 -16.43 -1.65
N GLY A 146 3.81 -16.26 -2.73
CA GLY A 146 3.26 -15.98 -4.06
C GLY A 146 2.49 -17.18 -4.66
N GLU A 147 2.94 -18.42 -4.43
CA GLU A 147 2.23 -19.61 -4.85
C GLU A 147 0.93 -19.79 -4.04
N LEU A 148 1.00 -19.60 -2.74
CA LEU A 148 -0.17 -19.63 -1.86
C LEU A 148 -1.20 -18.60 -2.29
N ALA A 149 -0.77 -17.37 -2.60
CA ALA A 149 -1.65 -16.32 -3.11
C ALA A 149 -2.33 -16.73 -4.43
N SER A 150 -1.58 -17.32 -5.37
CA SER A 150 -2.10 -17.81 -6.64
C SER A 150 -3.15 -18.90 -6.44
N LYS A 151 -2.88 -19.89 -5.57
CA LYS A 151 -3.81 -20.98 -5.25
C LYS A 151 -5.10 -20.48 -4.60
N ILE A 152 -5.00 -19.56 -3.65
CA ILE A 152 -6.18 -18.96 -2.99
C ILE A 152 -6.98 -18.14 -3.99
N ALA A 153 -6.33 -17.29 -4.79
CA ALA A 153 -7.00 -16.46 -5.78
C ALA A 153 -7.71 -17.32 -6.87
N SER A 154 -7.14 -18.44 -7.28
CA SER A 154 -7.78 -19.33 -8.25
C SER A 154 -9.07 -19.97 -7.72
N ARG A 155 -9.21 -20.17 -6.41
CA ARG A 155 -10.39 -20.76 -5.77
C ARG A 155 -11.51 -19.75 -5.50
N ILE A 156 -11.12 -18.52 -5.13
CA ILE A 156 -12.09 -17.45 -4.83
C ILE A 156 -12.52 -16.72 -6.12
N GLY A 157 -11.70 -16.81 -7.16
CA GLY A 157 -11.77 -16.00 -8.37
C GLY A 157 -10.89 -14.77 -8.22
N GLY A 158 -9.94 -14.62 -9.14
CA GLY A 158 -9.01 -13.51 -9.12
C GLY A 158 -7.65 -13.85 -9.69
N ARG A 159 -6.68 -12.97 -9.48
CA ARG A 159 -5.29 -13.16 -9.90
C ARG A 159 -4.35 -12.69 -8.79
N ALA A 160 -3.46 -13.57 -8.40
CA ALA A 160 -2.44 -13.25 -7.40
C ALA A 160 -1.13 -13.96 -7.74
N GLY A 161 -0.05 -13.51 -7.15
CA GLY A 161 1.28 -14.08 -7.31
C GLY A 161 2.28 -13.35 -6.43
N GLY A 162 3.56 -13.58 -6.63
CA GLY A 162 4.60 -12.91 -5.85
C GLY A 162 5.85 -13.75 -5.65
N GLN A 163 6.60 -13.40 -4.63
CA GLN A 163 7.84 -14.05 -4.23
C GLN A 163 7.62 -14.97 -3.01
N LYS A 164 8.67 -15.68 -2.59
CA LYS A 164 8.62 -16.55 -1.40
C LYS A 164 8.12 -15.85 -0.14
N LYS A 165 8.58 -14.62 0.08
CA LYS A 165 8.23 -13.83 1.26
C LYS A 165 6.87 -13.14 1.16
N LEU A 166 6.48 -12.71 -0.04
CA LEU A 166 5.34 -11.82 -0.25
C LEU A 166 4.51 -12.26 -1.46
N GLY A 167 3.23 -12.54 -1.24
CA GLY A 167 2.22 -12.78 -2.25
C GLY A 167 1.17 -11.67 -2.23
N GLN A 168 0.71 -11.23 -3.40
CA GLN A 168 -0.29 -10.18 -3.55
C GLN A 168 -1.16 -10.41 -4.77
N GLY A 169 -2.37 -9.88 -4.73
CA GLY A 169 -3.28 -9.95 -5.88
C GLY A 169 -4.60 -9.28 -5.63
N VAL A 170 -5.49 -9.42 -6.60
CA VAL A 170 -6.84 -8.90 -6.56
C VAL A 170 -7.83 -10.05 -6.71
N LEU A 171 -8.83 -10.08 -5.87
CA LEU A 171 -9.91 -11.08 -5.91
C LEU A 171 -11.13 -10.49 -6.63
N GLN A 172 -11.95 -11.36 -7.21
CA GLN A 172 -13.20 -10.96 -7.86
C GLN A 172 -14.39 -11.01 -6.91
N ASN A 173 -14.32 -11.91 -5.92
CA ASN A 173 -15.37 -12.13 -4.95
C ASN A 173 -14.85 -11.83 -3.55
N ASP A 174 -15.72 -11.32 -2.71
CA ASP A 174 -15.45 -11.20 -1.27
C ASP A 174 -15.54 -12.58 -0.60
N VAL A 175 -14.81 -12.73 0.49
CA VAL A 175 -14.76 -13.96 1.27
C VAL A 175 -14.71 -13.59 2.76
N ASP A 176 -15.50 -14.25 3.57
CA ASP A 176 -15.43 -14.09 5.02
C ASP A 176 -14.20 -14.81 5.63
N GLU A 177 -13.92 -14.48 6.87
CA GLU A 177 -12.73 -14.98 7.59
C GLU A 177 -12.76 -16.50 7.78
N GLU A 178 -13.94 -17.11 7.97
CA GLU A 178 -14.10 -18.54 8.16
C GLU A 178 -13.90 -19.33 6.86
N ALA A 179 -14.55 -18.89 5.78
CA ALA A 179 -14.38 -19.50 4.46
C ALA A 179 -12.94 -19.36 3.94
N LEU A 180 -12.33 -18.18 4.16
CA LEU A 180 -10.92 -17.95 3.85
C LEU A 180 -10.03 -18.93 4.62
N GLY A 181 -10.31 -19.16 5.90
CA GLY A 181 -9.56 -20.11 6.73
C GLY A 181 -9.55 -21.53 6.17
N LYS A 182 -10.68 -22.02 5.70
CA LYS A 182 -10.79 -23.36 5.09
C LYS A 182 -9.98 -23.43 3.81
N ILE A 183 -10.10 -22.44 2.92
CA ILE A 183 -9.37 -22.36 1.65
C ILE A 183 -7.85 -22.30 1.88
N VAL A 184 -7.41 -21.51 2.84
CA VAL A 184 -6.00 -21.36 3.22
C VAL A 184 -5.41 -22.68 3.69
N LEU A 185 -6.08 -23.39 4.61
CA LEU A 185 -5.59 -24.67 5.15
C LEU A 185 -5.45 -25.73 4.05
N GLU A 186 -6.41 -25.81 3.13
CA GLU A 186 -6.32 -26.73 2.00
C GLU A 186 -5.16 -26.37 1.06
N ALA A 187 -5.00 -25.07 0.72
CA ALA A 187 -3.91 -24.63 -0.15
C ALA A 187 -2.53 -24.88 0.48
N ILE A 188 -2.37 -24.65 1.79
CA ILE A 188 -1.13 -24.95 2.51
C ILE A 188 -0.82 -26.45 2.50
N ARG A 189 -1.83 -27.31 2.72
CA ARG A 189 -1.67 -28.77 2.63
C ARG A 189 -1.15 -29.23 1.31
N GLU A 190 -1.61 -28.64 0.21
CA GLU A 190 -1.15 -28.98 -1.14
C GLU A 190 0.29 -28.54 -1.39
N ILE A 191 0.69 -27.40 -0.86
CA ILE A 191 2.06 -26.88 -1.05
C ILE A 191 3.07 -27.68 -0.20
N LEU A 192 2.75 -27.97 1.07
CA LEU A 192 3.69 -28.64 1.97
C LEU A 192 3.74 -30.16 1.82
N LYS A 193 2.80 -30.78 1.09
CA LYS A 193 2.81 -32.21 0.76
C LYS A 193 3.39 -32.53 -0.62
N SER A 194 3.63 -31.51 -1.43
CA SER A 194 4.24 -31.60 -2.75
C SER A 194 5.75 -31.57 -2.64
#